data_72e2a4363fa70b2da3922424ee13f68c
#
_entry.id   72e2a4363fa70b2da3922424ee13f68c
#
_cell.length_a   1.000
_cell.length_b   1.000
_cell.length_c   1.000
_cell.angle_alpha   90.00
_cell.angle_beta   90.00
_cell.angle_gamma   90.00
#
_symmetry.space_group_name_H-M   'P 1'
#
loop_
_entity.id
_entity.type
_entity.pdbx_description
1 polymer ?
#
loop_
_entity_poly.entity_id
_entity_poly.type
_entity_poly.pdbx_seq_one_letter_code
_entity_poly.pdbx_strand_id
1 'polypeptide(L)'
;MTGYSDRINHAFAFAAKHHDRQVRKGTALPYVTHPANVAIILTRYDRDDDTVIAGILHDVIEDCVREGWTQEMLEERIGEKFGAGVLEAVLAVTHRRVDELGNELDKGEQRVDYLRRLESASESARWVCAADKVHNGSSILADLRRTLDPDTVWSRFSVGREGTIRWYRAVYERLREVGFNGPILEELRDVAEALEHYSA
;
A
#
# COMPACT_ATOMS: atom_id res chain seq x y z
N MET A 1 15.63 -17.74 -6.12
CA MET A 1 14.67 -17.91 -5.01
C MET A 1 14.74 -16.63 -4.20
N THR A 2 13.68 -15.86 -4.25
CA THR A 2 13.49 -14.64 -3.45
C THR A 2 12.85 -15.02 -2.12
N GLY A 3 12.95 -14.21 -1.10
CA GLY A 3 12.19 -14.45 0.13
C GLY A 3 12.94 -14.11 1.42
N TYR A 4 14.23 -14.37 1.51
CA TYR A 4 15.06 -13.95 2.63
C TYR A 4 16.41 -13.43 2.14
N SER A 5 16.76 -12.22 2.59
CA SER A 5 18.12 -11.68 2.53
C SER A 5 18.36 -10.78 3.73
N ASP A 6 19.62 -10.46 4.01
CA ASP A 6 19.95 -9.50 5.09
C ASP A 6 19.33 -8.13 4.83
N ARG A 7 19.18 -7.72 3.57
CA ARG A 7 18.52 -6.47 3.18
C ARG A 7 17.03 -6.51 3.51
N ILE A 8 16.33 -7.59 3.19
CA ILE A 8 14.91 -7.80 3.52
C ILE A 8 14.72 -7.83 5.04
N ASN A 9 15.57 -8.55 5.78
CA ASN A 9 15.54 -8.56 7.24
C ASN A 9 15.73 -7.15 7.84
N HIS A 10 16.68 -6.36 7.29
CA HIS A 10 16.87 -4.98 7.71
C HIS A 10 15.66 -4.10 7.42
N ALA A 11 14.98 -4.28 6.26
CA ALA A 11 13.76 -3.56 5.93
C ALA A 11 12.63 -3.87 6.91
N PHE A 12 12.45 -5.13 7.30
CA PHE A 12 11.48 -5.50 8.34
C PHE A 12 11.79 -4.88 9.69
N ALA A 13 13.06 -4.90 10.12
CA ALA A 13 13.47 -4.27 11.37
C ALA A 13 13.22 -2.75 11.34
N PHE A 14 13.46 -2.10 10.20
CA PHE A 14 13.20 -0.68 10.00
C PHE A 14 11.68 -0.39 10.05
N ALA A 15 10.87 -1.11 9.28
CA ALA A 15 9.41 -0.94 9.27
C ALA A 15 8.81 -1.19 10.67
N ALA A 16 9.20 -2.28 11.34
CA ALA A 16 8.70 -2.61 12.67
C ALA A 16 9.03 -1.53 13.72
N LYS A 17 10.24 -0.93 13.64
CA LYS A 17 10.64 0.18 14.51
C LYS A 17 9.79 1.44 14.28
N HIS A 18 9.46 1.76 13.04
CA HIS A 18 8.71 2.97 12.72
C HIS A 18 7.20 2.81 12.99
N HIS A 19 6.65 1.61 12.77
CA HIS A 19 5.26 1.25 13.06
C HIS A 19 5.03 0.71 14.49
N ASP A 20 5.98 0.90 15.44
CA ASP A 20 5.98 0.29 16.77
C ASP A 20 4.73 0.54 17.61
N ARG A 21 4.03 1.66 17.36
CA ARG A 21 2.82 2.08 18.09
C ARG A 21 1.55 2.00 17.25
N GLN A 22 1.67 1.52 16.01
CA GLN A 22 0.55 1.50 15.09
C GLN A 22 -0.13 0.14 15.07
N VAL A 23 -1.46 0.16 15.02
CA VAL A 23 -2.30 -1.03 14.85
C VAL A 23 -3.18 -0.92 13.63
N ARG A 24 -3.59 -2.03 13.07
CA ARG A 24 -4.54 -2.10 11.96
C ARG A 24 -5.91 -1.57 12.38
N LYS A 25 -6.54 -0.77 11.53
CA LYS A 25 -7.87 -0.19 11.77
C LYS A 25 -8.90 -1.28 12.09
N GLY A 26 -9.63 -1.08 13.18
CA GLY A 26 -10.67 -2.00 13.61
C GLY A 26 -10.18 -3.31 14.25
N THR A 27 -8.88 -3.44 14.48
CA THR A 27 -8.27 -4.59 15.15
C THR A 27 -7.21 -4.13 16.16
N ALA A 28 -6.70 -5.05 16.98
CA ALA A 28 -5.55 -4.81 17.86
C ALA A 28 -4.24 -5.37 17.27
N LEU A 29 -4.24 -5.78 15.99
CA LEU A 29 -3.07 -6.37 15.35
C LEU A 29 -1.99 -5.31 15.11
N PRO A 30 -0.71 -5.59 15.42
CA PRO A 30 0.39 -4.71 15.08
C PRO A 30 0.41 -4.38 13.58
N TYR A 31 0.65 -3.11 13.24
CA TYR A 31 0.59 -2.65 11.84
C TYR A 31 1.56 -3.40 10.92
N VAL A 32 2.72 -3.79 11.44
CA VAL A 32 3.76 -4.52 10.69
C VAL A 32 3.24 -5.81 10.03
N THR A 33 2.11 -6.35 10.48
CA THR A 33 1.46 -7.50 9.82
C THR A 33 1.02 -7.17 8.40
N HIS A 34 0.71 -5.90 8.09
CA HIS A 34 0.35 -5.49 6.73
C HIS A 34 1.55 -5.53 5.78
N PRO A 35 2.64 -4.78 5.99
CA PRO A 35 3.81 -4.86 5.11
C PRO A 35 4.43 -6.26 5.05
N ALA A 36 4.31 -7.08 6.10
CA ALA A 36 4.74 -8.47 6.03
C ALA A 36 3.93 -9.28 5.02
N ASN A 37 2.61 -9.13 4.99
CA ASN A 37 1.77 -9.80 4.00
C ASN A 37 1.99 -9.25 2.58
N VAL A 38 2.21 -7.94 2.41
CA VAL A 38 2.59 -7.35 1.12
C VAL A 38 3.89 -7.99 0.59
N ALA A 39 4.91 -8.13 1.46
CA ALA A 39 6.16 -8.79 1.10
C ALA A 39 5.95 -10.26 0.70
N ILE A 40 5.10 -11.01 1.42
CA ILE A 40 4.75 -12.41 1.08
C ILE A 40 4.09 -12.47 -0.30
N ILE A 41 3.17 -11.56 -0.62
CA ILE A 41 2.52 -11.49 -1.92
C ILE A 41 3.56 -11.24 -3.01
N LEU A 42 4.44 -10.24 -2.84
CA LEU A 42 5.48 -9.92 -3.82
C LEU A 42 6.46 -11.09 -4.03
N THR A 43 6.86 -11.75 -2.94
CA THR A 43 7.74 -12.94 -2.99
C THR A 43 7.07 -14.10 -3.73
N ARG A 44 5.77 -14.32 -3.56
CA ARG A 44 5.01 -15.36 -4.29
C ARG A 44 5.05 -15.16 -5.81
N TYR A 45 5.21 -13.90 -6.25
CA TYR A 45 5.37 -13.54 -7.65
C TYR A 45 6.84 -13.41 -8.10
N ASP A 46 7.78 -13.93 -7.32
CA ASP A 46 9.23 -13.88 -7.60
C ASP A 46 9.77 -12.47 -7.88
N ARG A 47 9.24 -11.45 -7.18
CA ARG A 47 9.78 -10.10 -7.28
C ARG A 47 11.16 -10.02 -6.63
N ASP A 48 12.01 -9.18 -7.20
CA ASP A 48 13.35 -8.93 -6.68
C ASP A 48 13.35 -8.32 -5.27
N ASP A 49 14.50 -8.36 -4.62
CA ASP A 49 14.66 -7.84 -3.26
C ASP A 49 14.27 -6.36 -3.15
N ASP A 50 14.58 -5.54 -4.15
CA ASP A 50 14.26 -4.10 -4.12
C ASP A 50 12.75 -3.86 -4.14
N THR A 51 12.01 -4.61 -4.96
CA THR A 51 10.54 -4.56 -5.00
C THR A 51 9.93 -5.06 -3.68
N VAL A 52 10.44 -6.15 -3.11
CA VAL A 52 9.97 -6.68 -1.82
C VAL A 52 10.26 -5.69 -0.69
N ILE A 53 11.46 -5.09 -0.66
CA ILE A 53 11.84 -4.06 0.32
C ILE A 53 10.95 -2.83 0.19
N ALA A 54 10.69 -2.36 -1.03
CA ALA A 54 9.75 -1.25 -1.25
C ALA A 54 8.35 -1.60 -0.71
N GLY A 55 7.87 -2.83 -0.89
CA GLY A 55 6.62 -3.32 -0.32
C GLY A 55 6.62 -3.36 1.21
N ILE A 56 7.76 -3.66 1.86
CA ILE A 56 7.89 -3.61 3.32
C ILE A 56 7.85 -2.17 3.84
N LEU A 57 8.38 -1.22 3.07
CA LEU A 57 8.58 0.17 3.51
C LEU A 57 7.51 1.15 3.01
N HIS A 58 6.57 0.70 2.18
CA HIS A 58 5.67 1.57 1.39
C HIS A 58 4.85 2.56 2.24
N ASP A 59 4.45 2.17 3.45
CA ASP A 59 3.65 3.01 4.35
C ASP A 59 4.50 3.82 5.35
N VAL A 60 5.83 3.62 5.41
CA VAL A 60 6.66 4.27 6.42
C VAL A 60 6.65 5.79 6.27
N ILE A 61 6.76 6.31 5.05
CA ILE A 61 6.75 7.75 4.77
C ILE A 61 5.36 8.33 5.01
N GLU A 62 4.29 7.62 4.62
CA GLU A 62 2.92 8.11 4.76
C GLU A 62 2.48 8.17 6.24
N ASP A 63 2.78 7.11 7.00
CA ASP A 63 2.18 6.86 8.30
C ASP A 63 3.07 7.19 9.49
N CYS A 64 4.41 7.26 9.31
CA CYS A 64 5.34 7.34 10.43
C CYS A 64 5.96 8.73 10.63
N VAL A 65 5.51 9.75 9.91
CA VAL A 65 5.89 11.15 10.18
C VAL A 65 5.33 11.56 11.54
N ARG A 66 6.23 11.93 12.46
CA ARG A 66 5.92 12.30 13.85
C ARG A 66 7.03 13.17 14.44
N GLU A 67 6.86 13.64 15.67
CA GLU A 67 7.91 14.37 16.38
C GLU A 67 9.23 13.58 16.38
N GLY A 68 10.30 14.22 15.91
CA GLY A 68 11.63 13.62 15.74
C GLY A 68 11.81 12.79 14.47
N TRP A 69 10.78 12.65 13.61
CA TRP A 69 10.85 11.96 12.32
C TRP A 69 10.06 12.71 11.26
N THR A 70 10.71 13.62 10.54
CA THR A 70 10.08 14.33 9.41
C THR A 70 10.04 13.44 8.17
N GLN A 71 9.25 13.84 7.18
CA GLN A 71 9.19 13.15 5.89
C GLN A 71 10.58 13.08 5.24
N GLU A 72 11.30 14.20 5.19
CA GLU A 72 12.63 14.28 4.60
C GLU A 72 13.64 13.35 5.29
N MET A 73 13.58 13.25 6.63
CA MET A 73 14.44 12.32 7.38
C MET A 73 14.14 10.86 7.03
N LEU A 74 12.87 10.50 6.85
CA LEU A 74 12.48 9.14 6.47
C LEU A 74 12.91 8.82 5.05
N GLU A 75 12.74 9.76 4.10
CA GLU A 75 13.19 9.64 2.72
C GLU A 75 14.71 9.46 2.63
N GLU A 76 15.48 10.33 3.32
CA GLU A 76 16.93 10.23 3.38
C GLU A 76 17.37 8.85 3.94
N ARG A 77 16.78 8.42 5.05
CA ARG A 77 17.11 7.13 5.67
C ARG A 77 16.77 5.92 4.80
N ILE A 78 15.64 5.97 4.10
CA ILE A 78 15.27 4.89 3.16
C ILE A 78 16.26 4.88 1.98
N GLY A 79 16.56 6.05 1.41
CA GLY A 79 17.53 6.17 0.30
C GLY A 79 18.92 5.69 0.66
N GLU A 80 19.45 6.10 1.84
CA GLU A 80 20.77 5.69 2.33
C GLU A 80 20.87 4.17 2.58
N LYS A 81 19.83 3.58 3.17
CA LYS A 81 19.85 2.18 3.63
C LYS A 81 19.49 1.18 2.55
N PHE A 82 18.57 1.53 1.68
CA PHE A 82 17.95 0.60 0.75
C PHE A 82 18.15 0.97 -0.72
N GLY A 83 18.60 2.20 -0.99
CA GLY A 83 18.94 2.68 -2.33
C GLY A 83 17.83 3.53 -2.97
N ALA A 84 18.24 4.29 -3.99
CA ALA A 84 17.37 5.26 -4.67
C ALA A 84 16.16 4.61 -5.37
N GLY A 85 16.33 3.41 -5.94
CA GLY A 85 15.22 2.70 -6.61
C GLY A 85 14.12 2.26 -5.65
N VAL A 86 14.51 1.81 -4.43
CA VAL A 86 13.54 1.48 -3.37
C VAL A 86 12.81 2.75 -2.92
N LEU A 87 13.54 3.85 -2.68
CA LEU A 87 12.92 5.12 -2.28
C LEU A 87 11.95 5.63 -3.35
N GLU A 88 12.35 5.60 -4.63
CA GLU A 88 11.48 5.98 -5.75
C GLU A 88 10.18 5.18 -5.76
N ALA A 89 10.27 3.85 -5.62
CA ALA A 89 9.10 2.99 -5.60
C ALA A 89 8.17 3.28 -4.41
N VAL A 90 8.74 3.52 -3.20
CA VAL A 90 7.98 3.92 -2.01
C VAL A 90 7.27 5.26 -2.22
N LEU A 91 7.98 6.28 -2.72
CA LEU A 91 7.42 7.61 -2.96
C LEU A 91 6.31 7.57 -4.02
N ALA A 92 6.44 6.72 -5.05
CA ALA A 92 5.42 6.58 -6.08
C ALA A 92 4.08 6.08 -5.55
N VAL A 93 4.09 5.28 -4.48
CA VAL A 93 2.89 4.72 -3.84
C VAL A 93 2.49 5.40 -2.52
N THR A 94 3.20 6.43 -2.09
CA THR A 94 2.84 7.28 -0.93
C THR A 94 1.79 8.32 -1.32
N HIS A 95 0.71 8.46 -0.56
CA HIS A 95 -0.24 9.55 -0.76
C HIS A 95 0.37 10.90 -0.34
N ARG A 96 0.41 11.86 -1.26
CA ARG A 96 0.90 13.21 -0.97
C ARG A 96 -0.15 14.02 -0.23
N ARG A 97 0.27 14.78 0.77
CA ARG A 97 -0.60 15.71 1.51
C ARG A 97 -0.64 17.10 0.90
N VAL A 98 0.38 17.43 0.11
CA VAL A 98 0.52 18.70 -0.60
C VAL A 98 0.87 18.45 -2.06
N ASP A 99 0.48 19.37 -2.93
CA ASP A 99 0.87 19.38 -4.34
C ASP A 99 2.31 19.90 -4.55
N GLU A 100 2.74 20.02 -5.79
CA GLU A 100 4.07 20.53 -6.18
C GLU A 100 4.27 22.02 -5.85
N LEU A 101 3.17 22.75 -5.60
CA LEU A 101 3.17 24.17 -5.21
C LEU A 101 3.05 24.36 -3.69
N GLY A 102 2.93 23.27 -2.92
CA GLY A 102 2.77 23.30 -1.46
C GLY A 102 1.33 23.53 -0.97
N ASN A 103 0.32 23.42 -1.85
CA ASN A 103 -1.08 23.52 -1.44
C ASN A 103 -1.54 22.17 -0.85
N GLU A 104 -2.32 22.24 0.24
CA GLU A 104 -2.91 21.05 0.84
C GLU A 104 -3.90 20.37 -0.12
N LEU A 105 -3.77 19.05 -0.25
CA LEU A 105 -4.66 18.22 -1.05
C LEU A 105 -5.73 17.57 -0.15
N ASP A 106 -6.99 17.68 -0.53
CA ASP A 106 -8.04 16.89 0.09
C ASP A 106 -7.92 15.40 -0.28
N LYS A 107 -8.71 14.51 0.37
CA LYS A 107 -8.62 13.07 0.13
C LYS A 107 -8.99 12.66 -1.30
N GLY A 108 -9.83 13.41 -1.98
CA GLY A 108 -10.18 13.17 -3.38
C GLY A 108 -9.01 13.53 -4.29
N GLU A 109 -8.44 14.70 -4.08
CA GLU A 109 -7.26 15.20 -4.79
C GLU A 109 -6.03 14.31 -4.59
N GLN A 110 -5.79 13.84 -3.36
CA GLN A 110 -4.72 12.85 -3.07
C GLN A 110 -4.87 11.57 -3.90
N ARG A 111 -6.10 11.07 -4.07
CA ARG A 111 -6.38 9.88 -4.89
C ARG A 111 -6.16 10.14 -6.38
N VAL A 112 -6.58 11.29 -6.86
CA VAL A 112 -6.35 11.71 -8.27
C VAL A 112 -4.84 11.83 -8.54
N ASP A 113 -4.10 12.52 -7.66
CA ASP A 113 -2.64 12.64 -7.74
C ASP A 113 -1.95 11.26 -7.71
N TYR A 114 -2.37 10.39 -6.80
CA TYR A 114 -1.84 9.02 -6.71
C TYR A 114 -2.02 8.25 -8.03
N LEU A 115 -3.23 8.25 -8.59
CA LEU A 115 -3.51 7.56 -9.87
C LEU A 115 -2.71 8.19 -11.04
N ARG A 116 -2.56 9.52 -11.07
CA ARG A 116 -1.76 10.21 -12.07
C ARG A 116 -0.29 9.77 -12.00
N ARG A 117 0.29 9.68 -10.80
CA ARG A 117 1.69 9.27 -10.60
C ARG A 117 1.97 7.83 -11.02
N LEU A 118 0.99 6.95 -10.99
CA LEU A 118 1.13 5.58 -11.50
C LEU A 118 1.43 5.53 -13.01
N GLU A 119 1.15 6.60 -13.78
CA GLU A 119 1.47 6.66 -15.21
C GLU A 119 2.98 6.59 -15.48
N SER A 120 3.77 7.29 -14.68
CA SER A 120 5.23 7.33 -14.78
C SER A 120 5.96 6.46 -13.75
N ALA A 121 5.22 5.76 -12.90
CA ALA A 121 5.81 4.92 -11.86
C ALA A 121 6.59 3.75 -12.44
N SER A 122 7.65 3.35 -11.74
CA SER A 122 8.43 2.17 -12.08
C SER A 122 7.58 0.88 -12.01
N GLU A 123 8.06 -0.18 -12.65
CA GLU A 123 7.40 -1.49 -12.56
C GLU A 123 7.32 -1.95 -11.11
N SER A 124 8.39 -1.78 -10.32
CA SER A 124 8.43 -2.10 -8.89
C SER A 124 7.32 -1.38 -8.12
N ALA A 125 7.13 -0.08 -8.35
CA ALA A 125 6.07 0.69 -7.70
C ALA A 125 4.67 0.16 -8.06
N ARG A 126 4.43 -0.21 -9.31
CA ARG A 126 3.15 -0.80 -9.75
C ARG A 126 2.90 -2.16 -9.11
N TRP A 127 3.94 -2.99 -8.95
CA TRP A 127 3.85 -4.25 -8.20
C TRP A 127 3.51 -4.01 -6.73
N VAL A 128 4.17 -3.05 -6.07
CA VAL A 128 3.88 -2.68 -4.68
C VAL A 128 2.44 -2.17 -4.54
N CYS A 129 2.01 -1.26 -5.43
CA CYS A 129 0.63 -0.78 -5.46
C CYS A 129 -0.39 -1.93 -5.55
N ALA A 130 -0.19 -2.88 -6.48
CA ALA A 130 -1.09 -4.01 -6.66
C ALA A 130 -1.10 -4.92 -5.42
N ALA A 131 0.08 -5.25 -4.85
CA ALA A 131 0.19 -6.12 -3.68
C ALA A 131 -0.44 -5.50 -2.42
N ASP A 132 -0.26 -4.20 -2.21
CA ASP A 132 -0.93 -3.45 -1.14
C ASP A 132 -2.45 -3.54 -1.28
N LYS A 133 -2.98 -3.27 -2.47
CA LYS A 133 -4.44 -3.29 -2.68
C LYS A 133 -5.00 -4.71 -2.58
N VAL A 134 -4.32 -5.72 -3.10
CA VAL A 134 -4.72 -7.13 -2.94
C VAL A 134 -4.78 -7.49 -1.45
N HIS A 135 -3.75 -7.17 -0.65
CA HIS A 135 -3.77 -7.48 0.78
C HIS A 135 -4.86 -6.71 1.53
N ASN A 136 -4.97 -5.40 1.32
CA ASN A 136 -5.95 -4.57 2.01
C ASN A 136 -7.39 -4.98 1.66
N GLY A 137 -7.70 -5.19 0.38
CA GLY A 137 -9.02 -5.62 -0.06
C GLY A 137 -9.38 -7.02 0.43
N SER A 138 -8.43 -7.96 0.39
CA SER A 138 -8.62 -9.30 0.96
C SER A 138 -8.88 -9.26 2.46
N SER A 139 -8.23 -8.34 3.19
CA SER A 139 -8.48 -8.12 4.62
C SER A 139 -9.90 -7.60 4.88
N ILE A 140 -10.37 -6.64 4.07
CA ILE A 140 -11.76 -6.14 4.14
C ILE A 140 -12.74 -7.28 3.90
N LEU A 141 -12.55 -8.07 2.84
CA LEU A 141 -13.42 -9.21 2.52
C LEU A 141 -13.41 -10.27 3.63
N ALA A 142 -12.25 -10.53 4.26
CA ALA A 142 -12.15 -11.46 5.38
C ALA A 142 -12.91 -10.95 6.61
N ASP A 143 -12.84 -9.65 6.91
CA ASP A 143 -13.58 -9.03 8.01
C ASP A 143 -15.09 -9.06 7.73
N LEU A 144 -15.51 -8.72 6.52
CA LEU A 144 -16.92 -8.78 6.09
C LEU A 144 -17.52 -10.18 6.23
N ARG A 145 -16.76 -11.23 5.90
CA ARG A 145 -17.21 -12.63 6.05
C ARG A 145 -17.30 -13.10 7.49
N ARG A 146 -16.64 -12.42 8.43
CA ARG A 146 -16.59 -12.81 9.86
C ARG A 146 -17.54 -12.01 10.73
N THR A 147 -18.05 -10.88 10.24
CA THR A 147 -18.96 -10.03 11.01
C THR A 147 -20.42 -10.38 10.75
N LEU A 148 -21.26 -10.18 11.76
CA LEU A 148 -22.72 -10.21 11.62
C LEU A 148 -23.30 -8.85 11.20
N ASP A 149 -22.47 -7.79 11.29
CA ASP A 149 -22.85 -6.42 10.93
C ASP A 149 -21.77 -5.80 10.03
N PRO A 150 -21.96 -5.86 8.70
CA PRO A 150 -21.03 -5.30 7.72
C PRO A 150 -20.75 -3.80 7.88
N ASP A 151 -21.69 -3.03 8.44
CA ASP A 151 -21.50 -1.59 8.65
C ASP A 151 -20.38 -1.30 9.64
N THR A 152 -20.09 -2.20 10.57
CA THR A 152 -18.94 -2.09 11.48
C THR A 152 -17.61 -2.14 10.75
N VAL A 153 -17.54 -2.78 9.59
CA VAL A 153 -16.35 -2.81 8.72
C VAL A 153 -16.30 -1.54 7.88
N TRP A 154 -17.40 -1.17 7.22
CA TRP A 154 -17.43 -0.02 6.32
C TRP A 154 -17.24 1.32 7.03
N SER A 155 -17.71 1.46 8.25
CA SER A 155 -17.53 2.67 9.08
C SER A 155 -16.07 3.00 9.42
N ARG A 156 -15.15 2.05 9.28
CA ARG A 156 -13.70 2.28 9.45
C ARG A 156 -13.11 3.17 8.35
N PHE A 157 -13.82 3.30 7.21
CA PHE A 157 -13.37 4.05 6.05
C PHE A 157 -14.14 5.37 5.95
N SER A 158 -13.43 6.50 5.99
CA SER A 158 -14.04 7.83 5.93
C SER A 158 -14.84 8.10 4.64
N VAL A 159 -14.60 7.33 3.58
CA VAL A 159 -15.30 7.40 2.28
C VAL A 159 -16.45 6.40 2.19
N GLY A 160 -16.67 5.62 3.25
CA GLY A 160 -17.69 4.58 3.30
C GLY A 160 -17.50 3.44 2.30
N ARG A 161 -18.53 2.59 2.18
CA ARG A 161 -18.55 1.44 1.27
C ARG A 161 -18.30 1.85 -0.19
N GLU A 162 -19.15 2.71 -0.72
CA GLU A 162 -19.09 3.10 -2.14
C GLU A 162 -17.76 3.75 -2.53
N GLY A 163 -17.24 4.66 -1.68
CA GLY A 163 -15.97 5.33 -1.93
C GLY A 163 -14.79 4.36 -1.88
N THR A 164 -14.89 3.31 -1.06
CA THR A 164 -13.89 2.24 -1.00
C THR A 164 -13.95 1.38 -2.25
N ILE A 165 -15.11 0.89 -2.66
CA ILE A 165 -15.30 0.09 -3.88
C ILE A 165 -14.79 0.85 -5.12
N ARG A 166 -15.21 2.12 -5.29
CA ARG A 166 -14.74 2.96 -6.41
C ARG A 166 -13.21 3.10 -6.41
N TRP A 167 -12.57 3.17 -5.25
CA TRP A 167 -11.11 3.28 -5.15
C TRP A 167 -10.40 2.03 -5.66
N TYR A 168 -10.85 0.83 -5.26
CA TYR A 168 -10.27 -0.43 -5.75
C TYR A 168 -10.41 -0.58 -7.25
N ARG A 169 -11.60 -0.27 -7.79
CA ARG A 169 -11.84 -0.27 -9.23
C ARG A 169 -10.93 0.72 -9.97
N ALA A 170 -10.84 1.96 -9.48
CA ALA A 170 -10.01 2.99 -10.11
C ALA A 170 -8.52 2.62 -10.13
N VAL A 171 -7.99 1.99 -9.07
CA VAL A 171 -6.59 1.53 -9.06
C VAL A 171 -6.38 0.39 -10.06
N TYR A 172 -7.30 -0.60 -10.10
CA TYR A 172 -7.24 -1.68 -11.09
C TYR A 172 -7.25 -1.14 -12.52
N GLU A 173 -8.21 -0.27 -12.83
CA GLU A 173 -8.35 0.32 -14.16
C GLU A 173 -7.10 1.13 -14.55
N ARG A 174 -6.57 1.93 -13.63
CA ARG A 174 -5.35 2.71 -13.87
C ARG A 174 -4.14 1.82 -14.16
N LEU A 175 -3.90 0.78 -13.36
CA LEU A 175 -2.80 -0.14 -13.61
C LEU A 175 -2.91 -0.82 -14.99
N ARG A 176 -4.13 -1.19 -15.40
CA ARG A 176 -4.40 -1.74 -16.73
C ARG A 176 -4.15 -0.72 -17.85
N GLU A 177 -4.62 0.51 -17.69
CA GLU A 177 -4.47 1.60 -18.67
C GLU A 177 -3.00 1.95 -18.93
N VAL A 178 -2.16 1.94 -17.89
CA VAL A 178 -0.72 2.19 -18.02
C VAL A 178 0.08 0.99 -18.52
N GLY A 179 -0.61 -0.07 -18.96
CA GLY A 179 0.00 -1.26 -19.55
C GLY A 179 0.67 -2.21 -18.55
N PHE A 180 0.36 -2.09 -17.25
CA PHE A 180 0.81 -3.08 -16.27
C PHE A 180 0.05 -4.39 -16.48
N ASN A 181 0.79 -5.48 -16.73
CA ASN A 181 0.24 -6.79 -17.07
C ASN A 181 0.76 -7.93 -16.15
N GLY A 182 1.26 -7.58 -14.98
CA GLY A 182 1.66 -8.57 -13.98
C GLY A 182 0.48 -9.47 -13.57
N PRO A 183 0.69 -10.78 -13.34
CA PRO A 183 -0.39 -11.71 -13.00
C PRO A 183 -1.15 -11.34 -11.72
N ILE A 184 -0.57 -10.54 -10.84
CA ILE A 184 -1.23 -9.97 -9.65
C ILE A 184 -2.41 -9.05 -10.02
N LEU A 185 -2.46 -8.52 -11.24
CA LEU A 185 -3.56 -7.66 -11.69
C LEU A 185 -4.88 -8.42 -11.75
N GLU A 186 -4.86 -9.71 -12.06
CA GLU A 186 -6.02 -10.58 -12.01
C GLU A 186 -6.56 -10.73 -10.57
N GLU A 187 -5.66 -10.92 -9.59
CA GLU A 187 -6.08 -10.97 -8.18
C GLU A 187 -6.68 -9.63 -7.72
N LEU A 188 -6.12 -8.51 -8.17
CA LEU A 188 -6.65 -7.20 -7.84
C LEU A 188 -8.05 -6.99 -8.47
N ARG A 189 -8.26 -7.46 -9.71
CA ARG A 189 -9.58 -7.47 -10.32
C ARG A 189 -10.57 -8.27 -9.49
N ASP A 190 -10.21 -9.51 -9.14
CA ASP A 190 -11.08 -10.41 -8.40
C ASP A 190 -11.44 -9.83 -7.02
N VAL A 191 -10.50 -9.17 -6.36
CA VAL A 191 -10.73 -8.45 -5.10
C VAL A 191 -11.68 -7.27 -5.31
N ALA A 192 -11.49 -6.45 -6.35
CA ALA A 192 -12.35 -5.31 -6.64
C ALA A 192 -13.79 -5.76 -6.94
N GLU A 193 -13.95 -6.79 -7.76
CA GLU A 193 -15.26 -7.39 -8.08
C GLU A 193 -15.93 -8.01 -6.84
N ALA A 194 -15.16 -8.72 -6.00
CA ALA A 194 -15.69 -9.31 -4.77
C ALA A 194 -16.18 -8.25 -3.77
N LEU A 195 -15.48 -7.10 -3.66
CA LEU A 195 -15.92 -5.98 -2.83
C LEU A 195 -17.19 -5.34 -3.38
N GLU A 196 -17.32 -5.21 -4.70
CA GLU A 196 -18.50 -4.64 -5.37
C GLU A 196 -19.74 -5.51 -5.18
N HIS A 197 -19.59 -6.82 -5.38
CA HIS A 197 -20.67 -7.79 -5.32
C HIS A 197 -20.94 -8.33 -3.90
N TYR A 198 -20.21 -7.86 -2.88
CA TYR A 198 -20.46 -8.31 -1.52
C TYR A 198 -21.87 -7.93 -1.09
N SER A 199 -22.74 -8.93 -1.00
CA SER A 199 -24.06 -8.84 -0.37
C SER A 199 -23.98 -9.46 1.03
N ALA A 200 -24.45 -8.70 2.03
CA ALA A 200 -24.54 -9.18 3.39
C ALA A 200 -25.63 -10.26 3.52
#